data_c764d78e8b59fa023dfb62fe4d5a4100
#
_entry.id   c764d78e8b59fa023dfb62fe4d5a4100
#
_cell.length_a   1.000
_cell.length_b   1.000
_cell.length_c   1.000
_cell.angle_alpha   90.00
_cell.angle_beta   90.00
_cell.angle_gamma   90.00
#
_symmetry.space_group_name_H-M   'P 1'
#
loop_
_entity.id
_entity.type
_entity.pdbx_description
1 polymer ?
#
loop_
_entity_poly.entity_id
_entity_poly.type
_entity_poly.pdbx_seq_one_letter_code
_entity_poly.pdbx_strand_id
1 'polypeptide(L)'
;MCQIRVNLRRWACLLAALACLLALLPLPAHAAGAASKVVRVGWYEDAYNITGKNGERSGYAYEYEQSVAAYTGWTYEYVKAGWSDLLQMMKNGEIDLMAGVSYTEDRAQDMLFSELPMGREIYYLYADLAHTDISASDLRTLNGKRIALLNTSVQAAQFYQWE
;
A
#
# COMPACT_ATOMS: atom_id res chain seq x y z
N MET A 1 -70.99 -9.76 -13.26
CA MET A 1 -69.89 -9.18 -14.06
C MET A 1 -69.30 -7.87 -13.48
N CYS A 2 -69.77 -7.34 -12.36
CA CYS A 2 -69.30 -6.02 -11.84
C CYS A 2 -68.13 -6.11 -10.86
N GLN A 3 -67.87 -7.22 -10.16
CA GLN A 3 -66.81 -7.36 -9.16
C GLN A 3 -65.39 -7.50 -9.76
N ILE A 4 -65.23 -8.03 -10.95
CA ILE A 4 -63.93 -8.24 -11.58
C ILE A 4 -63.31 -6.88 -11.98
N ARG A 5 -64.11 -5.89 -12.40
CA ARG A 5 -63.61 -4.56 -12.80
C ARG A 5 -63.10 -3.72 -11.61
N VAL A 6 -63.67 -3.92 -10.42
CA VAL A 6 -63.24 -3.19 -9.22
C VAL A 6 -61.85 -3.68 -8.74
N ASN A 7 -61.61 -4.98 -8.83
CA ASN A 7 -60.32 -5.55 -8.46
C ASN A 7 -59.20 -5.14 -9.43
N LEU A 8 -59.48 -5.11 -10.71
CA LEU A 8 -58.48 -4.70 -11.72
C LEU A 8 -57.99 -3.25 -11.53
N ARG A 9 -58.87 -2.33 -11.18
CA ARG A 9 -58.50 -0.93 -10.85
C ARG A 9 -57.66 -0.85 -9.56
N ARG A 10 -57.98 -1.64 -8.54
CA ARG A 10 -57.21 -1.68 -7.31
C ARG A 10 -55.80 -2.25 -7.55
N TRP A 11 -55.67 -3.29 -8.35
CA TRP A 11 -54.38 -3.85 -8.72
C TRP A 11 -53.54 -2.87 -9.59
N ALA A 12 -54.17 -2.16 -10.50
CA ALA A 12 -53.50 -1.14 -11.31
C ALA A 12 -52.97 0.02 -10.44
N CYS A 13 -53.75 0.48 -9.44
CA CYS A 13 -53.29 1.51 -8.50
C CYS A 13 -52.14 1.02 -7.61
N LEU A 14 -52.16 -0.24 -7.16
CA LEU A 14 -51.08 -0.82 -6.36
C LEU A 14 -49.80 -0.99 -7.16
N LEU A 15 -49.88 -1.39 -8.44
CA LEU A 15 -48.72 -1.50 -9.33
C LEU A 15 -48.13 -0.12 -9.66
N ALA A 16 -48.97 0.90 -9.87
CA ALA A 16 -48.52 2.26 -10.09
C ALA A 16 -47.84 2.86 -8.85
N ALA A 17 -48.40 2.61 -7.64
CA ALA A 17 -47.76 3.04 -6.38
C ALA A 17 -46.43 2.34 -6.15
N LEU A 18 -46.31 1.03 -6.44
CA LEU A 18 -45.05 0.28 -6.34
C LEU A 18 -43.99 0.79 -7.34
N ALA A 19 -44.41 1.11 -8.58
CA ALA A 19 -43.50 1.68 -9.59
C ALA A 19 -43.00 3.07 -9.18
N CYS A 20 -43.85 3.92 -8.57
CA CYS A 20 -43.44 5.19 -8.01
C CYS A 20 -42.48 5.06 -6.82
N LEU A 21 -42.68 4.05 -5.97
CA LEU A 21 -41.76 3.78 -4.83
C LEU A 21 -40.42 3.30 -5.31
N LEU A 22 -40.33 2.48 -6.35
CA LEU A 22 -39.10 2.02 -6.99
C LEU A 22 -38.33 3.17 -7.69
N ALA A 23 -39.02 4.16 -8.23
CA ALA A 23 -38.41 5.33 -8.85
C ALA A 23 -37.81 6.33 -7.85
N LEU A 24 -38.17 6.23 -6.55
CA LEU A 24 -37.63 7.04 -5.45
C LEU A 24 -36.40 6.41 -4.79
N LEU A 25 -36.03 5.19 -5.16
CA LEU A 25 -34.75 4.62 -4.71
C LEU A 25 -33.61 5.43 -5.34
N PRO A 26 -32.70 6.03 -4.54
CA PRO A 26 -31.54 6.69 -5.11
C PRO A 26 -30.76 5.61 -5.87
N LEU A 27 -30.73 5.71 -7.19
CA LEU A 27 -29.75 4.97 -8.00
C LEU A 27 -28.39 5.30 -7.41
N PRO A 28 -27.53 4.29 -7.11
CA PRO A 28 -26.17 4.60 -6.75
C PRO A 28 -25.62 5.49 -7.88
N ALA A 29 -25.39 6.75 -7.56
CA ALA A 29 -24.68 7.64 -8.46
C ALA A 29 -23.27 7.03 -8.60
N HIS A 30 -23.08 6.22 -9.64
CA HIS A 30 -21.74 5.95 -10.13
C HIS A 30 -21.18 7.34 -10.45
N ALA A 31 -20.25 7.79 -9.61
CA ALA A 31 -19.52 9.02 -9.88
C ALA A 31 -19.01 8.92 -11.31
N ALA A 32 -19.62 9.72 -12.19
CA ALA A 32 -19.24 9.80 -13.60
C ALA A 32 -17.74 10.08 -13.63
N GLY A 33 -16.98 9.17 -14.21
CA GLY A 33 -15.55 9.05 -14.16
C GLY A 33 -14.78 10.37 -14.16
N ALA A 34 -14.35 10.80 -12.99
CA ALA A 34 -13.11 11.52 -12.92
C ALA A 34 -12.06 10.56 -13.52
N ALA A 35 -11.34 11.02 -14.57
CA ALA A 35 -10.28 10.23 -15.18
C ALA A 35 -9.39 9.68 -14.04
N SER A 36 -9.27 8.36 -13.94
CA SER A 36 -8.47 7.74 -12.90
C SER A 36 -7.05 8.33 -12.98
N LYS A 37 -6.58 8.91 -11.89
CA LYS A 37 -5.21 9.43 -11.84
C LYS A 37 -4.26 8.25 -11.86
N VAL A 38 -3.39 8.18 -12.86
CA VAL A 38 -2.28 7.22 -12.88
C VAL A 38 -1.20 7.71 -11.92
N VAL A 39 -0.77 6.85 -11.01
CA VAL A 39 0.26 7.12 -10.00
C VAL A 39 1.39 6.12 -10.21
N ARG A 40 2.60 6.62 -10.41
CA ARG A 40 3.82 5.80 -10.58
C ARG A 40 4.31 5.39 -9.20
N VAL A 41 4.33 4.07 -8.95
CA VAL A 41 4.67 3.50 -7.65
C VAL A 41 6.04 2.82 -7.73
N GLY A 42 6.96 3.21 -6.87
CA GLY A 42 8.25 2.54 -6.74
C GLY A 42 8.10 1.13 -6.17
N TRP A 43 8.67 0.13 -6.87
CA TRP A 43 8.62 -1.28 -6.50
C TRP A 43 10.03 -1.85 -6.31
N TYR A 44 10.32 -2.35 -5.12
CA TYR A 44 11.52 -3.14 -4.80
C TYR A 44 11.12 -4.43 -4.09
N GLU A 45 11.90 -5.47 -4.28
CA GLU A 45 11.62 -6.78 -3.68
C GLU A 45 12.10 -6.82 -2.24
N ASP A 46 11.19 -7.14 -1.33
CA ASP A 46 11.50 -7.38 0.08
C ASP A 46 10.44 -8.27 0.74
N ALA A 47 10.37 -8.31 2.07
CA ALA A 47 9.38 -9.08 2.81
C ALA A 47 7.93 -8.53 2.66
N TYR A 48 7.79 -7.28 2.27
CA TYR A 48 6.49 -6.58 2.14
C TYR A 48 6.04 -6.42 0.69
N ASN A 49 6.96 -6.57 -0.27
CA ASN A 49 6.76 -6.44 -1.72
C ASN A 49 7.28 -7.69 -2.41
N ILE A 50 6.40 -8.56 -2.80
CA ILE A 50 6.71 -9.88 -3.36
C ILE A 50 6.22 -9.96 -4.80
N THR A 51 7.12 -10.30 -5.73
CA THR A 51 6.75 -10.64 -7.09
C THR A 51 6.81 -12.16 -7.28
N GLY A 52 5.69 -12.78 -7.57
CA GLY A 52 5.59 -14.20 -7.84
C GLY A 52 6.20 -14.60 -9.19
N LYS A 53 6.27 -15.90 -9.45
CA LYS A 53 6.93 -16.46 -10.66
C LYS A 53 6.29 -16.02 -11.98
N ASN A 54 4.99 -15.70 -11.95
CA ASN A 54 4.23 -15.24 -13.12
C ASN A 54 4.15 -13.72 -13.20
N GLY A 55 4.87 -12.99 -12.33
CA GLY A 55 4.87 -11.54 -12.29
C GLY A 55 3.73 -10.92 -11.46
N GLU A 56 2.91 -11.75 -10.79
CA GLU A 56 1.89 -11.25 -9.87
C GLU A 56 2.53 -10.58 -8.64
N ARG A 57 1.95 -9.47 -8.20
CA ARG A 57 2.39 -8.75 -7.02
C ARG A 57 1.56 -9.13 -5.81
N SER A 58 2.20 -9.22 -4.66
CA SER A 58 1.59 -9.51 -3.37
C SER A 58 2.42 -8.93 -2.23
N GLY A 59 1.96 -9.11 -1.01
CA GLY A 59 2.64 -8.65 0.20
C GLY A 59 1.93 -7.46 0.82
N TYR A 60 2.32 -7.16 2.06
CA TYR A 60 1.64 -6.17 2.89
C TYR A 60 1.60 -4.77 2.25
N ALA A 61 2.72 -4.32 1.67
CA ALA A 61 2.78 -3.01 1.03
C ALA A 61 1.87 -2.94 -0.21
N TYR A 62 1.89 -3.97 -1.05
CA TYR A 62 1.00 -4.05 -2.20
C TYR A 62 -0.48 -4.02 -1.81
N GLU A 63 -0.89 -4.81 -0.82
CA GLU A 63 -2.28 -4.85 -0.36
C GLU A 63 -2.72 -3.50 0.26
N TYR A 64 -1.82 -2.85 0.97
CA TYR A 64 -2.06 -1.50 1.49
C TYR A 64 -2.26 -0.49 0.35
N GLU A 65 -1.38 -0.50 -0.66
CA GLU A 65 -1.51 0.34 -1.85
C GLU A 65 -2.83 0.09 -2.60
N GLN A 66 -3.23 -1.18 -2.77
CA GLN A 66 -4.52 -1.52 -3.40
C GLN A 66 -5.71 -0.97 -2.59
N SER A 67 -5.61 -0.96 -1.27
CA SER A 67 -6.64 -0.37 -0.41
C SER A 67 -6.72 1.15 -0.59
N VAL A 68 -5.59 1.83 -0.72
CA VAL A 68 -5.53 3.26 -1.04
C VAL A 68 -6.11 3.53 -2.43
N ALA A 69 -5.77 2.70 -3.43
CA ALA A 69 -6.34 2.81 -4.78
C ALA A 69 -7.86 2.66 -4.79
N ALA A 70 -8.39 1.69 -4.05
CA ALA A 70 -9.84 1.48 -3.93
C ALA A 70 -10.55 2.69 -3.32
N TYR A 71 -9.91 3.39 -2.38
CA TYR A 71 -10.46 4.59 -1.74
C TYR A 71 -10.34 5.84 -2.62
N THR A 72 -9.21 6.02 -3.30
CA THR A 72 -8.90 7.22 -4.09
C THR A 72 -9.35 7.16 -5.54
N GLY A 73 -9.60 5.96 -6.06
CA GLY A 73 -9.83 5.72 -7.49
C GLY A 73 -8.56 5.81 -8.34
N TRP A 74 -7.38 5.79 -7.74
CA TRP A 74 -6.12 5.82 -8.46
C TRP A 74 -5.85 4.50 -9.19
N THR A 75 -5.08 4.58 -10.28
CA THR A 75 -4.51 3.42 -10.98
C THR A 75 -3.00 3.47 -10.81
N TYR A 76 -2.37 2.32 -10.54
CA TYR A 76 -0.93 2.27 -10.30
C TYR A 76 -0.16 1.75 -11.50
N GLU A 77 0.94 2.43 -11.80
CA GLU A 77 1.99 1.98 -12.68
C GLU A 77 3.25 1.71 -11.85
N TYR A 78 3.66 0.45 -11.76
CA TYR A 78 4.78 0.04 -10.92
C TYR A 78 6.11 0.17 -11.64
N VAL A 79 7.04 0.92 -11.05
CA VAL A 79 8.41 1.13 -11.54
C VAL A 79 9.36 0.30 -10.68
N LYS A 80 9.95 -0.75 -11.24
CA LYS A 80 10.85 -1.65 -10.52
C LYS A 80 12.30 -1.15 -10.60
N ALA A 81 12.93 -0.93 -9.43
CA ALA A 81 14.34 -0.58 -9.32
C ALA A 81 14.88 -0.98 -7.94
N GLY A 82 16.18 -0.75 -7.72
CA GLY A 82 16.80 -0.92 -6.41
C GLY A 82 16.36 0.14 -5.42
N TRP A 83 16.47 -0.14 -4.12
CA TRP A 83 16.06 0.77 -3.04
C TRP A 83 16.63 2.19 -3.20
N SER A 84 17.96 2.31 -3.36
CA SER A 84 18.62 3.62 -3.48
C SER A 84 18.20 4.40 -4.73
N ASP A 85 17.98 3.67 -5.84
CA ASP A 85 17.54 4.27 -7.10
C ASP A 85 16.10 4.79 -6.97
N LEU A 86 15.20 4.02 -6.34
CA LEU A 86 13.83 4.46 -6.10
C LEU A 86 13.76 5.70 -5.20
N LEU A 87 14.59 5.78 -4.15
CA LEU A 87 14.67 6.99 -3.34
C LEU A 87 15.13 8.20 -4.17
N GLN A 88 16.07 8.00 -5.09
CA GLN A 88 16.51 9.08 -5.98
C GLN A 88 15.43 9.45 -7.00
N MET A 89 14.73 8.46 -7.57
CA MET A 89 13.60 8.67 -8.49
C MET A 89 12.45 9.43 -7.82
N MET A 90 12.18 9.16 -6.53
CA MET A 90 11.20 9.90 -5.74
C MET A 90 11.60 11.38 -5.61
N LYS A 91 12.86 11.67 -5.25
CA LYS A 91 13.38 13.04 -5.17
C LYS A 91 13.31 13.79 -6.50
N ASN A 92 13.53 13.10 -7.60
CA ASN A 92 13.48 13.66 -8.96
C ASN A 92 12.04 13.79 -9.50
N GLY A 93 11.03 13.26 -8.82
CA GLY A 93 9.65 13.22 -9.32
C GLY A 93 9.44 12.24 -10.48
N GLU A 94 10.30 11.23 -10.61
CA GLU A 94 10.18 10.15 -11.59
C GLU A 94 9.17 9.09 -11.16
N ILE A 95 8.95 8.94 -9.86
CA ILE A 95 7.86 8.17 -9.24
C ILE A 95 7.09 9.08 -8.28
N ASP A 96 5.83 8.74 -8.02
CA ASP A 96 4.89 9.57 -7.25
C ASP A 96 4.63 9.01 -5.86
N LEU A 97 4.79 7.71 -5.66
CA LEU A 97 4.50 7.00 -4.42
C LEU A 97 5.51 5.88 -4.19
N MET A 98 5.83 5.65 -2.93
CA MET A 98 6.62 4.51 -2.50
C MET A 98 6.18 4.09 -1.10
N ALA A 99 5.78 2.84 -0.92
CA ALA A 99 5.43 2.29 0.38
C ALA A 99 6.68 1.82 1.15
N GLY A 100 6.56 1.64 2.47
CA GLY A 100 7.62 1.09 3.31
C GLY A 100 8.83 2.01 3.53
N VAL A 101 8.70 3.31 3.25
CA VAL A 101 9.76 4.28 3.50
C VAL A 101 9.66 4.82 4.92
N SER A 102 10.65 4.50 5.76
CA SER A 102 10.72 5.02 7.11
C SER A 102 10.96 6.53 7.10
N TYR A 103 10.23 7.26 7.95
CA TYR A 103 10.44 8.70 8.14
C TYR A 103 11.83 9.00 8.69
N THR A 104 12.48 10.01 8.13
CA THR A 104 13.63 10.71 8.70
C THR A 104 13.54 12.19 8.36
N GLU A 105 14.12 13.05 9.21
CA GLU A 105 14.17 14.50 8.97
C GLU A 105 14.85 14.85 7.63
N ASP A 106 15.88 14.11 7.25
CA ASP A 106 16.58 14.29 5.97
C ASP A 106 15.66 13.97 4.79
N ARG A 107 14.94 12.85 4.83
CA ARG A 107 13.99 12.48 3.76
C ARG A 107 12.81 13.43 3.68
N ALA A 108 12.35 13.95 4.82
CA ALA A 108 11.22 14.88 4.88
C ALA A 108 11.52 16.24 4.22
N GLN A 109 12.79 16.55 3.90
CA GLN A 109 13.15 17.73 3.10
C GLN A 109 12.75 17.59 1.63
N ASP A 110 12.72 16.36 1.11
CA ASP A 110 12.48 16.08 -0.31
C ASP A 110 11.20 15.29 -0.58
N MET A 111 10.59 14.71 0.45
CA MET A 111 9.44 13.79 0.34
C MET A 111 8.34 14.15 1.31
N LEU A 112 7.09 13.98 0.90
CA LEU A 112 5.94 14.05 1.79
C LEU A 112 5.68 12.68 2.41
N PHE A 113 5.36 12.65 3.69
CA PHE A 113 4.97 11.44 4.41
C PHE A 113 3.50 11.51 4.82
N SER A 114 2.86 10.35 4.90
CA SER A 114 1.52 10.25 5.47
C SER A 114 1.55 10.61 6.98
N GLU A 115 0.48 11.21 7.48
CA GLU A 115 0.35 11.56 8.91
C GLU A 115 0.41 10.32 9.82
N LEU A 116 -0.16 9.21 9.35
CA LEU A 116 -0.14 7.94 10.05
C LEU A 116 0.78 6.95 9.33
N PRO A 117 1.62 6.21 10.06
CA PRO A 117 2.47 5.20 9.46
C PRO A 117 1.64 4.00 9.00
N MET A 118 2.02 3.37 7.89
CA MET A 118 1.41 2.10 7.45
C MET A 118 1.75 0.92 8.37
N GLY A 119 2.80 1.02 9.21
CA GLY A 119 3.21 -0.02 10.14
C GLY A 119 4.38 0.40 11.01
N ARG A 120 4.88 -0.54 11.81
CA ARG A 120 6.09 -0.40 12.62
C ARG A 120 7.06 -1.48 12.25
N GLU A 121 8.34 -1.14 12.20
CA GLU A 121 9.43 -2.07 11.94
C GLU A 121 10.25 -2.29 13.20
N ILE A 122 10.73 -3.52 13.37
CA ILE A 122 11.69 -3.90 14.41
C ILE A 122 12.88 -4.50 13.68
N TYR A 123 14.08 -4.03 14.00
CA TYR A 123 15.29 -4.45 13.33
C TYR A 123 16.09 -5.40 14.19
N TYR A 124 16.63 -6.44 13.56
CA TYR A 124 17.48 -7.42 14.21
C TYR A 124 18.76 -7.61 13.40
N LEU A 125 19.85 -7.88 14.10
CA LEU A 125 21.04 -8.47 13.48
C LEU A 125 20.85 -9.99 13.37
N TYR A 126 21.15 -10.53 12.20
CA TYR A 126 21.05 -11.95 11.92
C TYR A 126 22.44 -12.51 11.68
N ALA A 127 22.70 -13.70 12.21
CA ALA A 127 23.89 -14.49 11.93
C ALA A 127 23.48 -15.89 11.50
N ASP A 128 24.31 -16.55 10.69
CA ASP A 128 24.15 -17.96 10.41
C ASP A 128 24.31 -18.78 11.71
N LEU A 129 23.51 -19.81 11.88
CA LEU A 129 23.56 -20.71 13.04
C LEU A 129 24.92 -21.40 13.22
N ALA A 130 25.71 -21.50 12.15
CA ALA A 130 27.07 -22.01 12.20
C ALA A 130 28.04 -21.05 12.93
N HIS A 131 27.70 -19.78 13.11
CA HIS A 131 28.47 -18.80 13.86
C HIS A 131 28.23 -18.91 15.37
N THR A 132 28.71 -20.02 15.97
CA THR A 132 28.59 -20.28 17.42
C THR A 132 29.43 -19.35 18.28
N ASP A 133 30.30 -18.56 17.68
CA ASP A 133 31.16 -17.55 18.28
C ASP A 133 30.49 -16.15 18.41
N ILE A 134 29.23 -16.01 17.94
CA ILE A 134 28.41 -14.79 18.07
C ILE A 134 27.36 -15.00 19.17
N SER A 135 27.29 -14.08 20.13
CA SER A 135 26.34 -14.12 21.23
C SER A 135 25.47 -12.87 21.28
N ALA A 136 24.15 -13.06 21.31
CA ALA A 136 23.20 -11.96 21.51
C ALA A 136 23.31 -11.28 22.88
N SER A 137 23.86 -11.99 23.89
CA SER A 137 24.09 -11.46 25.24
C SER A 137 25.44 -10.76 25.41
N ASP A 138 26.37 -10.92 24.48
CA ASP A 138 27.65 -10.22 24.47
C ASP A 138 27.99 -9.71 23.07
N LEU A 139 27.67 -8.46 22.83
CA LEU A 139 27.84 -7.82 21.52
C LEU A 139 29.30 -7.60 21.14
N ARG A 140 30.25 -7.70 22.10
CA ARG A 140 31.68 -7.68 21.79
C ARG A 140 32.14 -8.85 20.91
N THR A 141 31.34 -9.92 20.85
CA THR A 141 31.56 -11.03 19.92
C THR A 141 31.40 -10.63 18.44
N LEU A 142 30.84 -9.45 18.16
CA LEU A 142 30.77 -8.88 16.82
C LEU A 142 32.07 -8.18 16.38
N ASN A 143 33.01 -7.94 17.29
CA ASN A 143 34.27 -7.28 16.95
C ASN A 143 35.03 -8.05 15.87
N GLY A 144 35.43 -7.33 14.80
CA GLY A 144 36.11 -7.91 13.64
C GLY A 144 35.22 -8.71 12.70
N LYS A 145 33.91 -8.80 12.93
CA LYS A 145 32.97 -9.43 12.01
C LYS A 145 32.59 -8.49 10.87
N ARG A 146 32.28 -9.05 9.70
CA ARG A 146 31.74 -8.31 8.56
C ARG A 146 30.24 -8.29 8.66
N ILE A 147 29.65 -7.10 8.71
CA ILE A 147 28.21 -6.89 8.79
C ILE A 147 27.74 -6.31 7.45
N ALA A 148 26.73 -6.95 6.86
CA ALA A 148 26.09 -6.46 5.64
C ALA A 148 24.91 -5.55 6.01
N LEU A 149 24.87 -4.37 5.43
CA LEU A 149 23.82 -3.38 5.62
C LEU A 149 23.32 -2.90 4.25
N LEU A 150 22.00 -2.64 4.17
CA LEU A 150 21.45 -2.00 2.98
C LEU A 150 21.84 -0.51 2.98
N ASN A 151 22.57 -0.09 1.96
CA ASN A 151 22.99 1.31 1.84
C ASN A 151 21.77 2.25 1.81
N THR A 152 21.91 3.46 2.33
CA THR A 152 20.86 4.49 2.44
C THR A 152 19.63 4.08 3.26
N SER A 153 19.68 2.96 3.96
CA SER A 153 18.60 2.51 4.85
C SER A 153 18.69 3.16 6.24
N VAL A 154 17.55 3.25 6.93
CA VAL A 154 17.50 3.69 8.34
C VAL A 154 18.24 2.70 9.23
N GLN A 155 18.21 1.41 8.91
CA GLN A 155 18.92 0.35 9.62
C GLN A 155 20.43 0.59 9.61
N ALA A 156 20.99 0.96 8.45
CA ALA A 156 22.41 1.29 8.35
C ALA A 156 22.76 2.53 9.19
N ALA A 157 21.95 3.59 9.10
CA ALA A 157 22.15 4.80 9.88
C ALA A 157 22.12 4.54 11.40
N GLN A 158 21.15 3.74 11.88
CA GLN A 158 21.04 3.36 13.29
C GLN A 158 22.22 2.48 13.74
N PHE A 159 22.66 1.56 12.89
CA PHE A 159 23.82 0.71 13.19
C PHE A 159 25.08 1.57 13.39
N TYR A 160 25.37 2.51 12.49
CA TYR A 160 26.52 3.41 12.62
C TYR A 160 26.45 4.36 13.82
N GLN A 161 25.25 4.68 14.30
CA GLN A 161 25.09 5.46 15.53
C GLN A 161 25.30 4.61 16.81
N TRP A 162 25.11 3.30 16.70
CA TRP A 162 25.24 2.38 17.81
C TRP A 162 26.68 1.87 17.99
N GLU A 163 27.49 1.80 16.93
CA GLU A 163 28.89 1.38 16.94
C GLU A 163 29.77 2.40 17.71
#